data_1a19a2e674282086d1102626d97b5aa2
#
_entry.id   1a19a2e674282086d1102626d97b5aa2
#
_cell.length_a   1.000
_cell.length_b   1.000
_cell.length_c   1.000
_cell.angle_alpha   90.00
_cell.angle_beta   90.00
_cell.angle_gamma   90.00
#
_symmetry.space_group_name_H-M   'P 1'
#
loop_
_entity.id
_entity.type
_entity.pdbx_description
1 polymer ?
#
loop_
_entity_poly.entity_id
_entity_poly.type
_entity_poly.pdbx_seq_one_letter_code
_entity_poly.pdbx_strand_id
1 'polypeptide(L)'
;MKYRSVLATCRRFVLVAIAAISIFVASDLINPQPAAAYPFWAQETAPITPREATGRIVCANCHLGAKPTEVEVPHSVLPDTVFKAVVNIPYDTSVQQVLGDGSKGGLNVGAVLMLPEGFKIAPEDRLSEELKEETEGLYFQTYSADQENVILVGPIPGDDHQEIVFPVLSPDPKTDSSINYGKFAIHVGGNRGRGQVYPAGNNSNNTVVSASVAGEIASISELEYGGYEVTIQPSDGEAVVESIQAGPELIVSEGDEVAAGQALTNNPNVGGFGQIDTEIVLQDATRIQGMIAFLVLIMITQIFLVLKKKQIEKVQAAEMNF
;
A
#
# COMPACT_ATOMS: atom_id res chain seq x y z
N MET A 1 61.83 30.06 -8.71
CA MET A 1 60.59 30.21 -9.51
C MET A 1 59.62 29.02 -9.44
N LYS A 2 60.04 27.80 -9.14
CA LYS A 2 59.14 26.60 -9.12
C LYS A 2 58.13 26.57 -7.95
N TYR A 3 58.43 27.11 -6.79
CA TYR A 3 57.52 27.08 -5.62
C TYR A 3 56.26 27.93 -5.79
N ARG A 4 56.30 29.06 -6.49
CA ARG A 4 55.14 29.91 -6.73
C ARG A 4 54.10 29.27 -7.68
N SER A 5 54.57 28.46 -8.62
CA SER A 5 53.66 27.75 -9.56
C SER A 5 52.94 26.58 -8.87
N VAL A 6 53.61 25.84 -7.97
CA VAL A 6 53.02 24.76 -7.20
C VAL A 6 51.94 25.27 -6.25
N LEU A 7 52.23 26.38 -5.53
CA LEU A 7 51.24 26.98 -4.65
C LEU A 7 50.01 27.51 -5.40
N ALA A 8 50.20 28.07 -6.59
CA ALA A 8 49.10 28.56 -7.43
C ALA A 8 48.23 27.41 -7.95
N THR A 9 48.87 26.26 -8.28
CA THR A 9 48.15 25.06 -8.72
C THR A 9 47.37 24.41 -7.55
N CYS A 10 47.97 24.23 -6.38
CA CYS A 10 47.29 23.75 -5.18
C CYS A 10 46.08 24.63 -4.79
N ARG A 11 46.25 25.96 -4.85
CA ARG A 11 45.14 26.90 -4.56
C ARG A 11 43.99 26.74 -5.54
N ARG A 12 44.26 26.48 -6.84
CA ARG A 12 43.22 26.23 -7.84
C ARG A 12 42.47 24.92 -7.57
N PHE A 13 43.18 23.86 -7.21
CA PHE A 13 42.55 22.58 -6.85
C PHE A 13 41.68 22.69 -5.60
N VAL A 14 42.10 23.41 -4.58
CA VAL A 14 41.33 23.66 -3.36
C VAL A 14 40.07 24.46 -3.68
N LEU A 15 40.17 25.50 -4.51
CA LEU A 15 39.00 26.30 -4.91
C LEU A 15 37.99 25.49 -5.75
N VAL A 16 38.47 24.65 -6.63
CA VAL A 16 37.60 23.75 -7.42
C VAL A 16 36.92 22.71 -6.52
N ALA A 17 37.63 22.14 -5.56
CA ALA A 17 37.06 21.21 -4.60
C ALA A 17 35.99 21.88 -3.70
N ILE A 18 36.27 23.10 -3.21
CA ILE A 18 35.29 23.88 -2.44
C ILE A 18 34.04 24.19 -3.29
N ALA A 19 34.23 24.61 -4.55
CA ALA A 19 33.13 24.90 -5.44
C ALA A 19 32.28 23.63 -5.75
N ALA A 20 32.92 22.47 -5.97
CA ALA A 20 32.22 21.20 -6.17
C ALA A 20 31.45 20.78 -4.93
N ILE A 21 32.02 20.89 -3.74
CA ILE A 21 31.32 20.61 -2.47
C ILE A 21 30.16 21.58 -2.26
N SER A 22 30.35 22.87 -2.56
CA SER A 22 29.29 23.87 -2.44
C SER A 22 28.11 23.59 -3.42
N ILE A 23 28.40 23.16 -4.64
CA ILE A 23 27.38 22.78 -5.62
C ILE A 23 26.63 21.52 -5.14
N PHE A 24 27.35 20.54 -4.60
CA PHE A 24 26.75 19.30 -4.08
C PHE A 24 25.83 19.60 -2.89
N VAL A 25 26.28 20.38 -1.92
CA VAL A 25 25.46 20.79 -0.76
C VAL A 25 24.29 21.69 -1.18
N ALA A 26 24.48 22.57 -2.18
CA ALA A 26 23.42 23.42 -2.68
C ALA A 26 22.35 22.61 -3.45
N SER A 27 22.73 21.54 -4.16
CA SER A 27 21.76 20.68 -4.85
C SER A 27 20.83 19.95 -3.88
N ASP A 28 21.34 19.53 -2.73
CA ASP A 28 20.52 18.88 -1.68
C ASP A 28 19.62 19.88 -0.93
N LEU A 29 20.05 21.15 -0.84
CA LEU A 29 19.25 22.24 -0.23
C LEU A 29 18.15 22.78 -1.17
N ILE A 30 18.36 22.70 -2.49
CA ILE A 30 17.40 23.20 -3.50
C ILE A 30 16.32 22.17 -3.85
N ASN A 31 16.63 20.87 -3.72
CA ASN A 31 15.68 19.79 -3.82
C ASN A 31 15.67 19.02 -2.49
N PRO A 32 14.97 19.50 -1.45
CA PRO A 32 14.68 18.65 -0.31
C PRO A 32 13.88 17.48 -0.84
N GLN A 33 14.50 16.29 -0.88
CA GLN A 33 13.79 15.06 -1.16
C GLN A 33 12.68 15.00 -0.12
N PRO A 34 11.40 14.94 -0.53
CA PRO A 34 10.34 14.70 0.43
C PRO A 34 10.75 13.44 1.18
N ALA A 35 10.69 13.49 2.51
CA ALA A 35 10.88 12.31 3.34
C ALA A 35 9.71 11.35 3.04
N ALA A 36 9.82 10.65 1.91
CA ALA A 36 8.88 9.68 1.47
C ALA A 36 8.98 8.51 2.46
N ALA A 37 7.86 8.23 3.15
CA ALA A 37 7.72 7.01 3.90
C ALA A 37 7.64 5.86 2.88
N TYR A 38 8.80 5.38 2.44
CA TYR A 38 8.90 4.32 1.45
C TYR A 38 8.34 3.01 1.99
N PRO A 39 7.78 2.16 1.15
CA PRO A 39 7.49 0.75 1.46
C PRO A 39 8.68 -0.02 2.04
N PHE A 40 9.87 0.44 1.81
CA PHE A 40 11.16 0.08 2.40
C PHE A 40 11.10 -0.15 3.93
N TRP A 41 10.35 0.65 4.70
CA TRP A 41 10.18 0.42 6.14
C TRP A 41 9.48 -0.91 6.46
N ALA A 42 8.55 -1.34 5.61
CA ALA A 42 7.93 -2.66 5.74
C ALA A 42 8.94 -3.78 5.45
N GLN A 43 9.79 -3.61 4.44
CA GLN A 43 10.87 -4.55 4.10
C GLN A 43 11.92 -4.66 5.20
N GLU A 44 12.26 -3.54 5.87
CA GLU A 44 13.21 -3.53 6.98
C GLU A 44 12.65 -4.23 8.23
N THR A 45 11.41 -3.96 8.58
CA THR A 45 10.76 -4.51 9.80
C THR A 45 10.23 -5.93 9.61
N ALA A 46 9.92 -6.34 8.38
CA ALA A 46 9.40 -7.65 8.04
C ALA A 46 10.03 -8.18 6.73
N PRO A 47 11.34 -8.48 6.71
CA PRO A 47 12.09 -8.75 5.48
C PRO A 47 11.64 -10.00 4.72
N ILE A 48 10.97 -10.95 5.38
CA ILE A 48 10.55 -12.21 4.76
C ILE A 48 9.23 -12.06 4.01
N THR A 49 8.25 -11.38 4.58
CA THR A 49 6.92 -11.20 3.99
C THR A 49 6.20 -10.03 4.66
N PRO A 50 5.43 -9.22 3.93
CA PRO A 50 4.61 -8.17 4.53
C PRO A 50 3.35 -8.72 5.24
N ARG A 51 3.04 -10.02 5.12
CA ARG A 51 1.85 -10.63 5.72
C ARG A 51 2.21 -11.57 6.85
N GLU A 52 1.73 -11.28 8.04
CA GLU A 52 1.89 -12.12 9.22
C GLU A 52 1.09 -13.43 9.10
N ALA A 53 1.43 -14.43 9.91
CA ALA A 53 0.69 -15.70 9.98
C ALA A 53 -0.79 -15.52 10.36
N THR A 54 -1.12 -14.45 11.05
CA THR A 54 -2.50 -14.05 11.39
C THR A 54 -3.30 -13.52 10.19
N GLY A 55 -2.64 -13.27 9.06
CA GLY A 55 -3.21 -12.62 7.89
C GLY A 55 -3.13 -11.09 7.91
N ARG A 56 -2.62 -10.49 8.98
CA ARG A 56 -2.43 -9.05 9.09
C ARG A 56 -1.25 -8.59 8.23
N ILE A 57 -1.41 -7.48 7.53
CA ILE A 57 -0.34 -6.86 6.75
C ILE A 57 0.41 -5.86 7.65
N VAL A 58 1.75 -5.94 7.65
CA VAL A 58 2.63 -5.21 8.58
C VAL A 58 2.53 -3.68 8.49
N CYS A 59 2.03 -3.13 7.38
CA CYS A 59 1.76 -1.70 7.24
C CYS A 59 0.83 -1.18 8.35
N ALA A 60 -0.07 -2.02 8.87
CA ALA A 60 -0.93 -1.71 10.01
C ALA A 60 -0.18 -1.52 11.33
N ASN A 61 1.12 -1.85 11.41
CA ASN A 61 1.93 -1.61 12.62
C ASN A 61 2.30 -0.13 12.78
N CYS A 62 2.37 0.59 11.67
CA CYS A 62 2.68 2.03 11.65
C CYS A 62 1.43 2.88 11.33
N HIS A 63 0.55 2.41 10.45
CA HIS A 63 -0.70 3.07 10.08
C HIS A 63 -1.86 2.51 10.91
N LEU A 64 -2.05 3.07 12.11
CA LEU A 64 -2.93 2.49 13.14
C LEU A 64 -4.43 2.74 12.89
N GLY A 65 -4.78 3.77 12.10
CA GLY A 65 -6.17 4.06 11.77
C GLY A 65 -6.74 3.02 10.79
N ALA A 66 -7.83 2.35 11.15
CA ALA A 66 -8.52 1.43 10.24
C ALA A 66 -9.31 2.24 9.18
N LYS A 67 -9.10 1.92 7.92
CA LYS A 67 -9.76 2.56 6.76
C LYS A 67 -10.15 1.52 5.71
N PRO A 68 -11.18 1.78 4.89
CA PRO A 68 -11.57 0.85 3.83
C PRO A 68 -10.50 0.77 2.74
N THR A 69 -10.36 -0.41 2.15
CA THR A 69 -9.60 -0.65 0.92
C THR A 69 -10.39 -1.68 0.12
N GLU A 70 -10.49 -1.48 -1.19
CA GLU A 70 -11.23 -2.34 -2.09
C GLU A 70 -10.29 -2.86 -3.18
N VAL A 71 -10.65 -3.98 -3.80
CA VAL A 71 -9.86 -4.56 -4.89
C VAL A 71 -10.79 -5.15 -5.94
N GLU A 72 -10.49 -4.85 -7.19
CA GLU A 72 -11.16 -5.42 -8.34
C GLU A 72 -10.17 -6.25 -9.16
N VAL A 73 -10.48 -7.53 -9.34
CA VAL A 73 -9.72 -8.46 -10.18
C VAL A 73 -10.68 -9.32 -10.99
N PRO A 74 -10.28 -9.80 -12.18
CA PRO A 74 -11.07 -10.77 -12.92
C PRO A 74 -11.30 -12.05 -12.09
N HIS A 75 -12.49 -12.61 -12.11
CA HIS A 75 -12.75 -13.88 -11.42
C HIS A 75 -11.88 -15.03 -11.94
N SER A 76 -11.49 -14.97 -13.21
CA SER A 76 -10.62 -15.97 -13.83
C SER A 76 -9.79 -15.39 -14.96
N VAL A 77 -8.60 -15.93 -15.14
CA VAL A 77 -7.66 -15.58 -16.21
C VAL A 77 -7.12 -16.82 -16.89
N LEU A 78 -6.74 -16.68 -18.15
CA LEU A 78 -6.01 -17.70 -18.89
C LEU A 78 -4.52 -17.59 -18.63
N PRO A 79 -3.73 -18.65 -18.87
CA PRO A 79 -2.28 -18.58 -18.81
C PRO A 79 -1.69 -17.55 -19.76
N ASP A 80 -0.53 -16.99 -19.37
CA ASP A 80 0.23 -16.02 -20.16
C ASP A 80 -0.62 -14.82 -20.67
N THR A 81 -1.51 -14.33 -19.81
CA THR A 81 -2.43 -13.23 -20.14
C THR A 81 -2.21 -12.05 -19.21
N VAL A 82 -2.18 -10.83 -19.76
CA VAL A 82 -2.14 -9.59 -18.99
C VAL A 82 -3.55 -9.19 -18.59
N PHE A 83 -3.76 -8.82 -17.33
CA PHE A 83 -5.02 -8.33 -16.80
C PHE A 83 -4.82 -7.19 -15.81
N LYS A 84 -5.87 -6.42 -15.54
CA LYS A 84 -5.88 -5.36 -14.54
C LYS A 84 -6.23 -5.92 -13.17
N ALA A 85 -5.44 -5.56 -12.15
CA ALA A 85 -5.87 -5.61 -10.77
C ALA A 85 -5.94 -4.17 -10.26
N VAL A 86 -7.11 -3.73 -9.81
CA VAL A 86 -7.36 -2.35 -9.40
C VAL A 86 -7.52 -2.29 -7.90
N VAL A 87 -6.73 -1.47 -7.24
CA VAL A 87 -6.79 -1.25 -5.79
C VAL A 87 -7.37 0.13 -5.53
N ASN A 88 -8.53 0.18 -4.86
CA ASN A 88 -9.20 1.41 -4.48
C ASN A 88 -8.87 1.77 -3.02
N ILE A 89 -8.41 3.01 -2.81
CA ILE A 89 -8.00 3.57 -1.52
C ILE A 89 -8.86 4.82 -1.25
N PRO A 90 -10.15 4.66 -0.95
CA PRO A 90 -11.06 5.79 -0.83
C PRO A 90 -10.78 6.64 0.40
N TYR A 91 -10.73 7.95 0.23
CA TYR A 91 -10.69 8.93 1.32
C TYR A 91 -11.24 10.28 0.84
N ASP A 92 -11.54 11.17 1.77
CA ASP A 92 -11.98 12.53 1.48
C ASP A 92 -10.76 13.40 1.13
N THR A 93 -10.62 13.81 -0.14
CA THR A 93 -9.51 14.62 -0.65
C THR A 93 -9.48 16.05 -0.08
N SER A 94 -10.59 16.51 0.53
CA SER A 94 -10.61 17.81 1.19
C SER A 94 -9.85 17.85 2.52
N VAL A 95 -9.52 16.68 3.11
CA VAL A 95 -8.78 16.62 4.37
C VAL A 95 -7.29 16.75 4.15
N GLN A 96 -6.64 17.41 5.10
CA GLN A 96 -5.18 17.57 5.12
C GLN A 96 -4.58 16.87 6.35
N GLN A 97 -3.47 16.18 6.13
CA GLN A 97 -2.69 15.56 7.21
C GLN A 97 -1.66 16.52 7.78
N VAL A 98 -1.18 16.24 8.98
CA VAL A 98 0.01 16.88 9.55
C VAL A 98 1.26 16.31 8.87
N LEU A 99 2.10 17.20 8.34
CA LEU A 99 3.41 16.85 7.79
C LEU A 99 4.48 16.76 8.90
N GLY A 100 5.68 16.31 8.55
CA GLY A 100 6.76 16.12 9.51
C GLY A 100 7.21 17.39 10.24
N ASP A 101 7.05 18.54 9.60
CA ASP A 101 7.35 19.87 10.12
C ASP A 101 6.16 20.51 10.87
N GLY A 102 5.03 19.82 10.99
CA GLY A 102 3.81 20.30 11.63
C GLY A 102 2.86 21.06 10.70
N SER A 103 3.26 21.38 9.48
CA SER A 103 2.37 22.00 8.49
C SER A 103 1.26 21.04 8.02
N LYS A 104 0.26 21.55 7.30
CA LYS A 104 -0.81 20.74 6.71
C LYS A 104 -0.53 20.50 5.23
N GLY A 105 -0.84 19.30 4.76
CA GLY A 105 -0.68 18.94 3.35
C GLY A 105 -1.61 17.81 2.91
N GLY A 106 -1.64 17.55 1.61
CA GLY A 106 -2.39 16.44 1.02
C GLY A 106 -1.89 15.07 1.51
N LEU A 107 -2.71 14.06 1.34
CA LEU A 107 -2.36 12.69 1.70
C LEU A 107 -1.65 12.01 0.53
N ASN A 108 -0.60 11.29 0.83
CA ASN A 108 -0.07 10.29 -0.09
C ASN A 108 -0.77 8.94 0.14
N VAL A 109 -0.87 8.15 -0.92
CA VAL A 109 -1.37 6.78 -0.88
C VAL A 109 -0.27 5.80 -1.25
N GLY A 110 -0.48 4.56 -0.87
CA GLY A 110 0.37 3.45 -1.26
C GLY A 110 -0.37 2.13 -1.13
N ALA A 111 0.02 1.17 -1.93
CA ALA A 111 -0.59 -0.16 -1.93
C ALA A 111 0.45 -1.27 -1.91
N VAL A 112 0.06 -2.39 -1.33
CA VAL A 112 0.72 -3.68 -1.49
C VAL A 112 -0.26 -4.66 -2.11
N LEU A 113 0.14 -5.25 -3.23
CA LEU A 113 -0.59 -6.31 -3.92
C LEU A 113 0.23 -7.61 -3.79
N MET A 114 -0.32 -8.58 -3.10
CA MET A 114 0.28 -9.90 -2.89
C MET A 114 -0.46 -10.91 -3.77
N LEU A 115 0.14 -11.21 -4.90
CA LEU A 115 -0.36 -12.16 -5.89
C LEU A 115 0.04 -13.59 -5.53
N PRO A 116 -0.63 -14.60 -6.11
CA PRO A 116 -0.16 -15.98 -6.04
C PRO A 116 1.21 -16.14 -6.69
N GLU A 117 1.93 -17.17 -6.29
CA GLU A 117 3.22 -17.52 -6.88
C GLU A 117 3.14 -17.67 -8.40
N GLY A 118 4.14 -17.14 -9.10
CA GLY A 118 4.22 -17.13 -10.57
C GLY A 118 3.50 -15.95 -11.24
N PHE A 119 2.58 -15.26 -10.57
CA PHE A 119 2.02 -14.01 -11.06
C PHE A 119 3.02 -12.87 -10.80
N LYS A 120 3.05 -11.89 -11.70
CA LYS A 120 3.96 -10.74 -11.57
C LYS A 120 3.45 -9.52 -12.34
N ILE A 121 4.11 -8.39 -12.18
CA ILE A 121 3.86 -7.22 -13.04
C ILE A 121 4.20 -7.58 -14.48
N ALA A 122 3.30 -7.23 -15.39
CA ALA A 122 3.51 -7.45 -16.81
C ALA A 122 4.65 -6.55 -17.31
N PRO A 123 5.58 -7.07 -18.11
CA PRO A 123 6.61 -6.24 -18.73
C PRO A 123 6.00 -5.28 -19.75
N GLU A 124 6.65 -4.14 -19.96
CA GLU A 124 6.12 -3.00 -20.74
C GLU A 124 5.74 -3.37 -22.18
N ASP A 125 6.49 -4.28 -22.79
CA ASP A 125 6.23 -4.79 -24.16
C ASP A 125 4.95 -5.64 -24.27
N ARG A 126 4.38 -6.07 -23.14
CA ARG A 126 3.13 -6.84 -23.06
C ARG A 126 1.92 -5.96 -22.74
N LEU A 127 2.12 -4.67 -22.42
CA LEU A 127 1.04 -3.76 -22.05
C LEU A 127 0.32 -3.22 -23.29
N SER A 128 -1.01 -3.14 -23.21
CA SER A 128 -1.80 -2.35 -24.17
C SER A 128 -1.53 -0.85 -23.99
N GLU A 129 -1.80 -0.04 -25.01
CA GLU A 129 -1.64 1.42 -24.92
C GLU A 129 -2.51 2.01 -23.79
N GLU A 130 -3.72 1.48 -23.57
CA GLU A 130 -4.59 1.85 -22.46
C GLU A 130 -3.93 1.57 -21.09
N LEU A 131 -3.34 0.38 -20.91
CA LEU A 131 -2.65 0.04 -19.67
C LEU A 131 -1.39 0.87 -19.44
N LYS A 132 -0.68 1.25 -20.48
CA LYS A 132 0.47 2.15 -20.38
C LYS A 132 0.05 3.53 -19.90
N GLU A 133 -1.06 4.07 -20.45
CA GLU A 133 -1.61 5.36 -20.04
C GLU A 133 -2.08 5.33 -18.57
N GLU A 134 -2.82 4.28 -18.18
CA GLU A 134 -3.32 4.12 -16.80
C GLU A 134 -2.21 3.91 -15.76
N THR A 135 -1.06 3.42 -16.16
CA THR A 135 0.08 3.16 -15.28
C THR A 135 1.23 4.15 -15.44
N GLU A 136 1.03 5.19 -16.24
CA GLU A 136 2.04 6.24 -16.46
C GLU A 136 2.40 6.91 -15.13
N GLY A 137 3.70 7.03 -14.86
CA GLY A 137 4.22 7.63 -13.64
C GLY A 137 4.17 6.72 -12.41
N LEU A 138 3.58 5.53 -12.47
CA LEU A 138 3.59 4.57 -11.37
C LEU A 138 4.89 3.74 -11.40
N TYR A 139 5.50 3.59 -10.24
CA TYR A 139 6.66 2.73 -10.05
C TYR A 139 6.27 1.49 -9.23
N PHE A 140 6.32 0.32 -9.87
CA PHE A 140 6.04 -0.97 -9.25
C PHE A 140 7.33 -1.58 -8.72
N GLN A 141 7.42 -1.74 -7.41
CA GLN A 141 8.58 -2.34 -6.75
C GLN A 141 8.20 -3.72 -6.21
N THR A 142 9.03 -4.73 -6.45
CA THR A 142 8.87 -6.02 -5.78
C THR A 142 9.30 -5.91 -4.31
N TYR A 143 8.63 -6.66 -3.44
CA TYR A 143 8.93 -6.67 -1.99
C TYR A 143 10.34 -7.17 -1.71
N SER A 144 10.78 -8.21 -2.42
CA SER A 144 12.16 -8.69 -2.44
C SER A 144 12.49 -9.26 -3.81
N ALA A 145 13.79 -9.48 -4.08
CA ALA A 145 14.24 -10.07 -5.34
C ALA A 145 13.67 -11.46 -5.60
N ASP A 146 13.35 -12.21 -4.55
CA ASP A 146 12.82 -13.57 -4.62
C ASP A 146 11.27 -13.61 -4.63
N GLN A 147 10.60 -12.44 -4.56
CA GLN A 147 9.14 -12.33 -4.45
C GLN A 147 8.59 -11.38 -5.52
N GLU A 148 8.73 -11.76 -6.79
CA GLU A 148 8.17 -10.98 -7.92
C GLU A 148 6.64 -10.83 -7.86
N ASN A 149 5.97 -11.68 -7.09
CA ASN A 149 4.52 -11.71 -6.90
C ASN A 149 4.02 -10.79 -5.77
N VAL A 150 4.91 -10.16 -5.00
CA VAL A 150 4.54 -9.19 -3.96
C VAL A 150 4.98 -7.80 -4.40
N ILE A 151 4.03 -6.94 -4.74
CA ILE A 151 4.27 -5.68 -5.43
C ILE A 151 3.87 -4.51 -4.52
N LEU A 152 4.72 -3.51 -4.46
CA LEU A 152 4.53 -2.28 -3.72
C LEU A 152 4.42 -1.10 -4.69
N VAL A 153 3.53 -0.17 -4.40
CA VAL A 153 3.41 1.13 -5.08
C VAL A 153 3.28 2.23 -4.04
N GLY A 154 3.93 3.34 -4.28
CA GLY A 154 3.84 4.53 -3.45
C GLY A 154 5.09 4.76 -2.57
N PRO A 155 5.09 5.89 -1.83
CA PRO A 155 4.02 6.87 -1.71
C PRO A 155 3.85 7.71 -2.99
N ILE A 156 2.60 7.89 -3.41
CA ILE A 156 2.21 8.74 -4.53
C ILE A 156 1.12 9.72 -4.08
N PRO A 157 0.95 10.89 -4.73
CA PRO A 157 -0.11 11.84 -4.39
C PRO A 157 -1.47 11.17 -4.45
N GLY A 158 -2.24 11.26 -3.36
CA GLY A 158 -3.51 10.55 -3.26
C GLY A 158 -4.67 11.22 -4.02
N ASP A 159 -4.57 12.52 -4.28
CA ASP A 159 -5.63 13.26 -4.96
C ASP A 159 -5.90 12.70 -6.36
N ASP A 160 -4.83 12.25 -7.03
CA ASP A 160 -4.89 11.69 -8.39
C ASP A 160 -4.86 10.15 -8.41
N HIS A 161 -4.61 9.48 -7.26
CA HIS A 161 -4.33 8.05 -7.21
C HIS A 161 -5.14 7.29 -6.14
N GLN A 162 -6.40 7.67 -5.92
CA GLN A 162 -7.29 6.85 -5.08
C GLN A 162 -7.53 5.46 -5.68
N GLU A 163 -7.37 5.35 -6.98
CA GLU A 163 -7.38 4.10 -7.74
C GLU A 163 -5.98 3.83 -8.30
N ILE A 164 -5.43 2.65 -8.00
CA ILE A 164 -4.12 2.22 -8.47
C ILE A 164 -4.29 0.97 -9.33
N VAL A 165 -3.95 1.09 -10.61
CA VAL A 165 -4.03 -0.01 -11.57
C VAL A 165 -2.70 -0.78 -11.60
N PHE A 166 -2.76 -2.09 -11.35
CA PHE A 166 -1.63 -3.00 -11.46
C PHE A 166 -1.79 -3.84 -12.73
N PRO A 167 -0.88 -3.74 -13.70
CA PRO A 167 -0.87 -4.60 -14.88
C PRO A 167 -0.22 -5.93 -14.51
N VAL A 168 -1.03 -6.97 -14.36
CA VAL A 168 -0.58 -8.28 -13.88
C VAL A 168 -0.48 -9.28 -15.03
N LEU A 169 0.63 -10.00 -15.10
CA LEU A 169 0.83 -11.14 -16.00
C LEU A 169 0.58 -12.44 -15.23
N SER A 170 -0.32 -13.28 -15.75
CA SER A 170 -0.57 -14.62 -15.23
C SER A 170 0.50 -15.61 -15.71
N PRO A 171 0.90 -16.58 -14.89
CA PRO A 171 1.87 -17.62 -15.28
C PRO A 171 1.26 -18.64 -16.26
N ASP A 172 2.12 -19.37 -16.96
CA ASP A 172 1.70 -20.52 -17.77
C ASP A 172 2.22 -21.83 -17.16
N PRO A 173 1.33 -22.66 -16.57
CA PRO A 173 1.67 -23.97 -16.02
C PRO A 173 2.29 -24.95 -17.03
N LYS A 174 2.21 -24.67 -18.32
CA LYS A 174 2.85 -25.50 -19.35
C LYS A 174 4.34 -25.20 -19.46
N THR A 175 4.76 -23.98 -19.14
CA THR A 175 6.17 -23.56 -19.14
C THR A 175 6.80 -23.70 -17.78
N ASP A 176 6.01 -23.55 -16.71
CA ASP A 176 6.44 -23.71 -15.33
C ASP A 176 5.58 -24.75 -14.61
N SER A 177 6.13 -25.95 -14.46
CA SER A 177 5.46 -27.09 -13.82
C SER A 177 5.29 -26.96 -12.30
N SER A 178 5.89 -25.95 -11.65
CA SER A 178 5.67 -25.64 -10.24
C SER A 178 4.30 -25.00 -10.01
N ILE A 179 3.73 -24.37 -11.02
CA ILE A 179 2.45 -23.69 -10.97
C ILE A 179 1.34 -24.63 -11.41
N ASN A 180 0.24 -24.64 -10.69
CA ASN A 180 -0.93 -25.43 -11.02
C ASN A 180 -2.11 -24.56 -11.48
N TYR A 181 -2.96 -25.12 -12.33
CA TYR A 181 -4.27 -24.53 -12.56
C TYR A 181 -5.13 -24.62 -11.30
N GLY A 182 -5.84 -23.56 -10.96
CA GLY A 182 -6.66 -23.58 -9.77
C GLY A 182 -7.09 -22.20 -9.30
N LYS A 183 -7.65 -22.19 -8.10
CA LYS A 183 -8.12 -21.01 -7.40
C LYS A 183 -7.06 -20.58 -6.38
N PHE A 184 -6.73 -19.32 -6.39
CA PHE A 184 -5.68 -18.73 -5.57
C PHE A 184 -6.20 -17.49 -4.83
N ALA A 185 -5.66 -17.25 -3.64
CA ALA A 185 -5.92 -16.05 -2.87
C ALA A 185 -5.03 -14.89 -3.34
N ILE A 186 -5.59 -13.69 -3.31
CA ILE A 186 -4.88 -12.43 -3.49
C ILE A 186 -5.11 -11.61 -2.22
N HIS A 187 -4.03 -11.03 -1.67
CA HIS A 187 -4.11 -10.19 -0.48
C HIS A 187 -3.70 -8.77 -0.85
N VAL A 188 -4.46 -7.79 -0.38
CA VAL A 188 -4.25 -6.39 -0.72
C VAL A 188 -4.25 -5.55 0.53
N GLY A 189 -3.32 -4.61 0.60
CA GLY A 189 -3.30 -3.55 1.59
C GLY A 189 -3.18 -2.19 0.93
N GLY A 190 -3.94 -1.21 1.44
CA GLY A 190 -3.88 0.16 0.98
C GLY A 190 -3.76 1.12 2.15
N ASN A 191 -2.81 2.04 2.10
CA ASN A 191 -2.67 3.10 3.08
C ASN A 191 -2.92 4.47 2.46
N ARG A 192 -3.36 5.39 3.28
CA ARG A 192 -3.45 6.82 2.99
C ARG A 192 -2.93 7.61 4.17
N GLY A 193 -2.15 8.66 3.87
CA GLY A 193 -1.53 9.51 4.86
C GLY A 193 -0.35 8.87 5.59
N ARG A 194 0.18 9.62 6.55
CA ARG A 194 1.37 9.25 7.32
C ARG A 194 1.04 8.25 8.43
N GLY A 195 2.03 7.40 8.78
CA GLY A 195 1.96 6.53 9.93
C GLY A 195 1.99 7.28 11.26
N GLN A 196 1.49 6.65 12.32
CA GLN A 196 1.49 7.15 13.69
C GLN A 196 2.72 6.72 14.46
N VAL A 197 3.35 5.62 14.03
CA VAL A 197 4.52 5.03 14.67
C VAL A 197 5.63 4.88 13.65
N TYR A 198 6.86 5.19 14.04
CA TYR A 198 8.06 4.93 13.25
C TYR A 198 8.55 3.48 13.44
N PRO A 199 9.37 2.93 12.53
CA PRO A 199 9.90 1.57 12.65
C PRO A 199 10.63 1.28 13.95
N ALA A 200 11.29 2.29 14.54
CA ALA A 200 11.95 2.21 15.84
C ALA A 200 10.98 2.16 17.05
N GLY A 201 9.67 2.23 16.81
CA GLY A 201 8.64 2.22 17.84
C GLY A 201 8.29 3.60 18.41
N ASN A 202 8.96 4.65 17.99
CA ASN A 202 8.65 6.00 18.45
C ASN A 202 7.39 6.54 17.75
N ASN A 203 6.63 7.34 18.49
CA ASN A 203 5.48 8.04 17.93
C ASN A 203 5.90 9.13 16.93
N SER A 204 5.16 9.27 15.84
CA SER A 204 5.26 10.42 14.96
C SER A 204 4.38 11.56 15.48
N ASN A 205 4.56 12.77 14.92
CA ASN A 205 3.65 13.88 15.20
C ASN A 205 2.23 13.72 14.62
N ASN A 206 1.95 12.58 13.97
CA ASN A 206 0.62 12.24 13.44
C ASN A 206 -0.14 11.30 14.39
N THR A 207 0.06 11.46 15.70
CA THR A 207 -0.62 10.66 16.74
C THR A 207 -1.01 11.52 17.92
N VAL A 208 -1.92 11.01 18.74
CA VAL A 208 -2.32 11.64 20.00
C VAL A 208 -1.16 11.52 20.99
N VAL A 209 -0.86 12.60 21.69
CA VAL A 209 0.02 12.58 22.86
C VAL A 209 -0.83 12.53 24.11
N SER A 210 -0.49 11.62 25.03
CA SER A 210 -1.20 11.40 26.28
C SER A 210 -0.27 11.61 27.47
N ALA A 211 -0.84 12.01 28.62
CA ALA A 211 -0.13 12.17 29.87
C ALA A 211 0.46 10.83 30.33
N SER A 212 1.75 10.77 30.63
CA SER A 212 2.41 9.56 31.16
C SER A 212 2.08 9.33 32.66
N VAL A 213 1.75 10.41 33.36
CA VAL A 213 1.41 10.40 34.80
C VAL A 213 0.13 11.18 35.04
N ALA A 214 -0.53 10.92 36.18
CA ALA A 214 -1.63 11.72 36.66
C ALA A 214 -1.09 12.93 37.45
N GLY A 215 -1.69 14.10 37.31
CA GLY A 215 -1.30 15.31 38.02
C GLY A 215 -1.94 16.55 37.46
N GLU A 216 -1.53 17.72 37.97
CA GLU A 216 -1.94 19.04 37.52
C GLU A 216 -0.96 19.54 36.43
N ILE A 217 -1.47 20.16 35.37
CA ILE A 217 -0.64 20.81 34.36
C ILE A 217 -0.06 22.10 34.94
N ALA A 218 1.21 22.04 35.33
CA ALA A 218 1.89 23.15 35.99
C ALA A 218 2.29 24.27 35.05
N SER A 219 2.70 23.92 33.81
CA SER A 219 3.04 24.91 32.76
C SER A 219 2.97 24.31 31.38
N ILE A 220 2.70 25.16 30.40
CA ILE A 220 2.75 24.88 28.97
C ILE A 220 3.69 25.90 28.31
N SER A 221 4.76 25.45 27.64
CA SER A 221 5.66 26.29 26.89
C SER A 221 5.69 25.89 25.42
N GLU A 222 5.61 26.88 24.54
CA GLU A 222 5.74 26.67 23.10
C GLU A 222 7.22 26.58 22.70
N LEU A 223 7.55 25.62 21.83
CA LEU A 223 8.91 25.42 21.35
C LEU A 223 9.23 26.30 20.13
N GLU A 224 10.51 26.67 19.96
CA GLU A 224 10.99 27.54 18.88
C GLU A 224 10.59 27.07 17.46
N TYR A 225 10.56 25.75 17.24
CA TYR A 225 10.22 25.14 15.95
C TYR A 225 8.80 24.57 15.90
N GLY A 226 7.91 25.05 16.77
CA GLY A 226 6.55 24.57 16.95
C GLY A 226 6.46 23.33 17.83
N GLY A 227 5.28 23.06 18.36
CA GLY A 227 5.02 22.05 19.38
C GLY A 227 5.11 22.64 20.79
N TYR A 228 5.02 21.77 21.80
CA TYR A 228 4.85 22.22 23.18
C TYR A 228 5.66 21.32 24.13
N GLU A 229 6.10 21.91 25.24
CA GLU A 229 6.48 21.18 26.45
C GLU A 229 5.39 21.38 27.49
N VAL A 230 4.80 20.29 27.95
CA VAL A 230 3.74 20.28 28.98
C VAL A 230 4.34 19.68 30.24
N THR A 231 4.43 20.49 31.30
CA THR A 231 4.90 20.02 32.60
C THR A 231 3.73 19.58 33.45
N ILE A 232 3.74 18.30 33.85
CA ILE A 232 2.72 17.70 34.73
C ILE A 232 3.33 17.54 36.11
N GLN A 233 2.66 18.08 37.12
CA GLN A 233 3.06 17.92 38.53
C GLN A 233 2.17 16.88 39.21
N PRO A 234 2.69 15.65 39.42
CA PRO A 234 1.98 14.67 40.23
C PRO A 234 1.80 15.15 41.69
N SER A 235 0.77 14.64 42.37
CA SER A 235 0.53 14.89 43.81
C SER A 235 1.69 14.37 44.67
N ASP A 236 2.31 13.27 44.24
CA ASP A 236 3.46 12.65 44.89
C ASP A 236 4.53 12.38 43.83
N GLY A 237 5.63 13.12 43.83
CA GLY A 237 6.75 12.90 42.93
C GLY A 237 7.33 14.16 42.27
N GLU A 238 8.27 13.96 41.39
CA GLU A 238 8.88 15.02 40.58
C GLU A 238 8.01 15.37 39.38
N ALA A 239 8.11 16.62 38.92
CA ALA A 239 7.42 17.06 37.72
C ALA A 239 7.90 16.27 36.47
N VAL A 240 6.98 15.90 35.62
CA VAL A 240 7.23 15.19 34.38
C VAL A 240 6.97 16.12 33.21
N VAL A 241 7.90 16.19 32.26
CA VAL A 241 7.77 17.01 31.05
C VAL A 241 7.41 16.11 29.87
N GLU A 242 6.25 16.38 29.27
CA GLU A 242 5.81 15.75 28.01
C GLU A 242 6.17 16.65 26.85
N SER A 243 6.99 16.15 25.92
CA SER A 243 7.35 16.86 24.71
C SER A 243 6.38 16.51 23.57
N ILE A 244 5.72 17.51 23.04
CA ILE A 244 4.74 17.41 21.96
C ILE A 244 5.34 18.04 20.71
N GLN A 245 5.52 17.22 19.65
CA GLN A 245 6.03 17.73 18.38
C GLN A 245 5.01 18.65 17.70
N ALA A 246 5.47 19.51 16.79
CA ALA A 246 4.61 20.38 15.98
C ALA A 246 3.56 19.58 15.20
N GLY A 247 2.33 20.06 15.19
CA GLY A 247 1.23 19.49 14.40
C GLY A 247 -0.04 19.18 15.21
N PRO A 248 -0.01 18.32 16.26
CA PRO A 248 -1.15 18.14 17.15
C PRO A 248 -1.49 19.41 17.93
N GLU A 249 -2.78 19.68 18.10
CA GLU A 249 -3.27 20.82 18.86
C GLU A 249 -3.53 20.40 20.31
N LEU A 250 -3.11 21.24 21.28
CA LEU A 250 -3.40 21.03 22.69
C LEU A 250 -4.92 21.08 22.94
N ILE A 251 -5.42 20.18 23.79
CA ILE A 251 -6.81 20.17 24.28
C ILE A 251 -6.90 20.40 25.78
N VAL A 252 -5.78 20.73 26.41
CA VAL A 252 -5.63 20.97 27.85
C VAL A 252 -5.01 22.34 28.08
N SER A 253 -5.18 22.88 29.28
CA SER A 253 -4.70 24.19 29.72
C SER A 253 -3.92 24.07 31.04
N GLU A 254 -3.11 25.09 31.36
CA GLU A 254 -2.47 25.20 32.66
C GLU A 254 -3.50 25.19 33.79
N GLY A 255 -3.24 24.40 34.82
CA GLY A 255 -4.13 24.18 35.96
C GLY A 255 -5.16 23.07 35.78
N ASP A 256 -5.22 22.41 34.63
CA ASP A 256 -6.08 21.25 34.44
C ASP A 256 -5.50 20.01 35.16
N GLU A 257 -6.39 19.25 35.79
CA GLU A 257 -6.04 17.92 36.31
C GLU A 257 -6.19 16.87 35.21
N VAL A 258 -5.14 16.07 35.02
CA VAL A 258 -5.12 14.98 34.02
C VAL A 258 -4.86 13.64 34.68
N ALA A 259 -5.51 12.60 34.16
CA ALA A 259 -5.22 11.24 34.54
C ALA A 259 -4.08 10.63 33.67
N ALA A 260 -3.35 9.67 34.18
CA ALA A 260 -2.40 8.92 33.37
C ALA A 260 -3.10 8.25 32.17
N GLY A 261 -2.56 8.45 30.96
CA GLY A 261 -3.15 8.01 29.70
C GLY A 261 -4.20 8.96 29.10
N GLN A 262 -4.57 10.05 29.80
CA GLN A 262 -5.48 11.07 29.27
C GLN A 262 -4.81 11.81 28.12
N ALA A 263 -5.55 12.02 27.02
CA ALA A 263 -5.06 12.77 25.88
C ALA A 263 -4.77 14.24 26.24
N LEU A 264 -3.59 14.71 25.88
CA LEU A 264 -3.15 16.11 25.98
C LEU A 264 -3.41 16.85 24.67
N THR A 265 -3.50 16.12 23.55
CA THR A 265 -3.71 16.67 22.22
C THR A 265 -4.95 16.08 21.53
N ASN A 266 -5.45 16.79 20.52
CA ASN A 266 -6.35 16.19 19.55
C ASN A 266 -5.68 15.04 18.80
N ASN A 267 -6.50 14.28 18.04
CA ASN A 267 -5.98 13.25 17.13
C ASN A 267 -5.76 13.89 15.75
N PRO A 268 -4.51 14.15 15.33
CA PRO A 268 -4.22 14.76 14.03
C PRO A 268 -4.36 13.79 12.85
N ASN A 269 -4.47 12.48 13.13
CA ASN A 269 -4.52 11.46 12.10
C ASN A 269 -5.85 11.48 11.33
N VAL A 270 -5.77 11.73 10.03
CA VAL A 270 -6.90 11.65 9.08
C VAL A 270 -6.77 10.43 8.16
N GLY A 271 -5.60 9.82 8.12
CA GLY A 271 -5.25 8.68 7.30
C GLY A 271 -5.50 7.32 7.95
N GLY A 272 -4.87 6.30 7.41
CA GLY A 272 -4.90 4.95 7.96
C GLY A 272 -4.66 3.87 6.91
N PHE A 273 -4.82 2.62 7.34
CA PHE A 273 -4.58 1.43 6.55
C PHE A 273 -5.82 0.55 6.47
N GLY A 274 -6.05 -0.04 5.30
CA GLY A 274 -7.05 -1.07 5.08
C GLY A 274 -6.43 -2.27 4.39
N GLN A 275 -6.99 -3.45 4.62
CA GLN A 275 -6.63 -4.66 3.89
C GLN A 275 -7.86 -5.44 3.50
N ILE A 276 -7.77 -6.16 2.39
CA ILE A 276 -8.84 -7.02 1.87
C ILE A 276 -8.23 -8.23 1.18
N ASP A 277 -8.94 -9.34 1.24
CA ASP A 277 -8.59 -10.56 0.54
C ASP A 277 -9.59 -10.80 -0.60
N THR A 278 -9.09 -11.26 -1.74
CA THR A 278 -9.89 -11.71 -2.87
C THR A 278 -9.29 -12.96 -3.48
N GLU A 279 -9.83 -13.44 -4.57
CA GLU A 279 -9.40 -14.68 -5.20
C GLU A 279 -9.46 -14.59 -6.73
N ILE A 280 -8.58 -15.35 -7.37
CA ILE A 280 -8.51 -15.48 -8.82
C ILE A 280 -8.38 -16.92 -9.22
N VAL A 281 -8.95 -17.29 -10.36
CA VAL A 281 -8.85 -18.64 -10.91
C VAL A 281 -7.96 -18.62 -12.15
N LEU A 282 -6.85 -19.35 -12.10
CA LEU A 282 -6.05 -19.63 -13.30
C LEU A 282 -6.69 -20.80 -14.06
N GLN A 283 -7.31 -20.51 -15.21
CA GLN A 283 -8.12 -21.45 -15.97
C GLN A 283 -7.27 -22.28 -16.95
N ASP A 284 -7.64 -23.55 -17.08
CA ASP A 284 -7.18 -24.40 -18.17
C ASP A 284 -8.14 -24.32 -19.37
N ALA A 285 -7.70 -23.73 -20.46
CA ALA A 285 -8.48 -23.60 -21.69
C ALA A 285 -8.94 -24.97 -22.24
N THR A 286 -8.10 -25.99 -22.14
CA THR A 286 -8.42 -27.35 -22.59
C THR A 286 -9.55 -27.95 -21.77
N ARG A 287 -9.53 -27.76 -20.45
CA ARG A 287 -10.60 -28.18 -19.54
C ARG A 287 -11.92 -27.50 -19.87
N ILE A 288 -11.91 -26.20 -20.13
CA ILE A 288 -13.11 -25.43 -20.50
C ILE A 288 -13.70 -25.98 -21.81
N GLN A 289 -12.86 -26.17 -22.84
CA GLN A 289 -13.29 -26.75 -24.12
C GLN A 289 -13.86 -28.13 -23.95
N GLY A 290 -13.22 -28.98 -23.16
CA GLY A 290 -13.71 -30.33 -22.83
C GLY A 290 -15.07 -30.32 -22.13
N MET A 291 -15.26 -29.41 -21.17
CA MET A 291 -16.55 -29.25 -20.48
C MET A 291 -17.67 -28.80 -21.44
N ILE A 292 -17.37 -27.83 -22.32
CA ILE A 292 -18.35 -27.38 -23.35
C ILE A 292 -18.70 -28.51 -24.26
N ALA A 293 -17.72 -29.26 -24.78
CA ALA A 293 -17.99 -30.42 -25.65
C ALA A 293 -18.87 -31.49 -24.95
N PHE A 294 -18.60 -31.76 -23.66
CA PHE A 294 -19.40 -32.69 -22.86
C PHE A 294 -20.84 -32.20 -22.68
N LEU A 295 -21.05 -30.92 -22.36
CA LEU A 295 -22.40 -30.35 -22.23
C LEU A 295 -23.17 -30.38 -23.54
N VAL A 296 -22.51 -30.07 -24.67
CA VAL A 296 -23.13 -30.20 -26.01
C VAL A 296 -23.53 -31.63 -26.30
N LEU A 297 -22.69 -32.62 -25.99
CA LEU A 297 -22.98 -34.02 -26.15
C LEU A 297 -24.22 -34.45 -25.33
N ILE A 298 -24.28 -34.03 -24.05
CA ILE A 298 -25.47 -34.28 -23.21
C ILE A 298 -26.71 -33.64 -23.82
N MET A 299 -26.64 -32.39 -24.27
CA MET A 299 -27.79 -31.70 -24.88
C MET A 299 -28.28 -32.43 -26.14
N ILE A 300 -27.38 -32.83 -27.02
CA ILE A 300 -27.71 -33.60 -28.21
C ILE A 300 -28.38 -34.93 -27.82
N THR A 301 -27.83 -35.65 -26.85
CA THR A 301 -28.40 -36.90 -26.36
C THR A 301 -29.81 -36.69 -25.82
N GLN A 302 -30.06 -35.65 -25.03
CA GLN A 302 -31.40 -35.32 -24.53
C GLN A 302 -32.39 -35.03 -25.67
N ILE A 303 -31.97 -34.29 -26.69
CA ILE A 303 -32.79 -34.01 -27.86
C ILE A 303 -33.19 -35.34 -28.57
N PHE A 304 -32.23 -36.23 -28.82
CA PHE A 304 -32.52 -37.52 -29.43
C PHE A 304 -33.48 -38.39 -28.61
N LEU A 305 -33.31 -38.41 -27.30
CA LEU A 305 -34.21 -39.15 -26.39
C LEU A 305 -35.65 -38.62 -26.46
N VAL A 306 -35.82 -37.28 -26.49
CA VAL A 306 -37.14 -36.64 -26.62
C VAL A 306 -37.74 -36.92 -27.97
N LEU A 307 -36.97 -36.84 -29.04
CA LEU A 307 -37.46 -37.18 -30.40
C LEU A 307 -37.85 -38.63 -30.51
N LYS A 308 -37.06 -39.55 -29.98
CA LYS A 308 -37.40 -41.00 -29.93
C LYS A 308 -38.65 -41.24 -29.10
N LYS A 309 -38.83 -40.61 -27.95
CA LYS A 309 -40.05 -40.70 -27.15
C LYS A 309 -41.26 -40.25 -27.96
N LYS A 310 -41.20 -39.09 -28.62
CA LYS A 310 -42.29 -38.59 -29.48
C LYS A 310 -42.58 -39.51 -30.65
N GLN A 311 -41.58 -40.16 -31.24
CA GLN A 311 -41.76 -41.14 -32.31
C GLN A 311 -42.53 -42.38 -31.80
N ILE A 312 -42.14 -42.91 -30.64
CA ILE A 312 -42.82 -44.07 -30.00
C ILE A 312 -44.26 -43.71 -29.66
N GLU A 313 -44.55 -42.55 -29.08
CA GLU A 313 -45.89 -42.08 -28.77
C GLU A 313 -46.77 -41.98 -30.03
N LYS A 314 -46.23 -41.53 -31.15
CA LYS A 314 -46.94 -41.47 -32.42
C LYS A 314 -47.28 -42.88 -32.98
N VAL A 315 -46.32 -43.80 -32.88
CA VAL A 315 -46.54 -45.19 -33.29
C VAL A 315 -47.61 -45.84 -32.44
N GLN A 316 -47.53 -45.70 -31.11
CA GLN A 316 -48.59 -46.28 -30.21
C GLN A 316 -49.95 -45.65 -30.44
N ALA A 317 -50.02 -44.33 -30.67
CA ALA A 317 -51.31 -43.72 -31.01
C ALA A 317 -51.88 -44.21 -32.34
N ALA A 318 -51.05 -44.52 -33.35
CA ALA A 318 -51.53 -45.14 -34.60
C ALA A 318 -51.99 -46.57 -34.42
N GLU A 319 -51.32 -47.37 -33.58
CA GLU A 319 -51.72 -48.76 -33.27
C GLU A 319 -53.00 -48.83 -32.46
N MET A 320 -53.32 -47.84 -31.62
CA MET A 320 -54.59 -47.83 -30.85
C MET A 320 -55.80 -47.35 -31.64
N ASN A 321 -55.63 -46.87 -32.87
CA ASN A 321 -56.69 -46.41 -33.75
C ASN A 321 -57.11 -47.44 -34.80
N PHE A 322 -56.67 -48.69 -34.67
CA PHE A 322 -57.10 -49.82 -35.46
C PHE A 322 -58.08 -50.68 -34.71
#